data_fdecc3bf4e77dcfe00c1f339b92cbe6a
#
_entry.id   fdecc3bf4e77dcfe00c1f339b92cbe6a
#
_cell.length_a   1.000
_cell.length_b   1.000
_cell.length_c   1.000
_cell.angle_alpha   90.00
_cell.angle_beta   90.00
_cell.angle_gamma   90.00
#
_symmetry.space_group_name_H-M   'P 1'
#
loop_
_entity.id
_entity.type
_entity.pdbx_description
1 polymer ?
#
loop_
_entity_poly.entity_id
_entity_poly.type
_entity_poly.pdbx_seq_one_letter_code
_entity_poly.pdbx_strand_id
1 'polypeptide(L)'
;MNKRGLSSIFWLLGLVGLATAQEKKPAPYPAMAPVEQYRIADEQDEIALARSAAPPSISADAEVLVLGKQGYQTAVKGKNGFVCFVERSWAAGFDDKEFWNPKLRAPNCFNPPAVRTVLPQYLKRTEWVLAGLGKGQIVDKARAATASHSFGAPEAGSFSFMLSKHGYLSDDAAGPWRPHVMFFVPHGQAAAWAAGLEGSPVLGTDGGPFEPTVLFIPVPRWSDGSPATPPAASH
;
A
#
# COMPACT_ATOMS: atom_id res chain seq x y z
N MET A 1 -77.00 -27.58 -32.16
CA MET A 1 -75.62 -27.72 -32.69
C MET A 1 -74.67 -27.22 -31.63
N ASN A 2 -74.04 -28.15 -30.92
CA ASN A 2 -73.14 -27.87 -29.76
C ASN A 2 -71.76 -27.61 -30.28
N LYS A 3 -71.13 -26.48 -29.89
CA LYS A 3 -69.69 -26.27 -29.99
C LYS A 3 -69.13 -26.23 -28.58
N ARG A 4 -68.36 -27.26 -28.26
CA ARG A 4 -67.56 -27.36 -27.01
C ARG A 4 -66.28 -26.57 -27.19
N GLY A 5 -66.03 -25.57 -26.30
CA GLY A 5 -64.75 -24.84 -26.20
C GLY A 5 -63.79 -25.61 -25.32
N LEU A 6 -62.60 -25.92 -25.85
CA LEU A 6 -61.44 -26.43 -25.04
C LEU A 6 -60.76 -25.25 -24.34
N SER A 7 -60.74 -25.29 -23.02
CA SER A 7 -59.91 -24.37 -22.22
C SER A 7 -58.50 -25.00 -22.05
N SER A 8 -57.53 -24.35 -22.63
CA SER A 8 -56.11 -24.69 -22.44
C SER A 8 -55.58 -24.01 -21.17
N ILE A 9 -55.26 -24.78 -20.15
CA ILE A 9 -54.62 -24.33 -18.92
C ILE A 9 -53.13 -24.30 -19.20
N PHE A 10 -52.52 -23.08 -19.24
CA PHE A 10 -51.06 -22.89 -19.28
C PHE A 10 -50.51 -22.98 -17.83
N TRP A 11 -49.71 -23.99 -17.56
CA TRP A 11 -48.91 -24.06 -16.37
C TRP A 11 -47.63 -23.23 -16.53
N LEU A 12 -47.53 -22.12 -15.82
CA LEU A 12 -46.31 -21.34 -15.68
C LEU A 12 -45.42 -22.00 -14.62
N LEU A 13 -44.43 -22.74 -15.08
CA LEU A 13 -43.34 -23.22 -14.23
C LEU A 13 -42.41 -22.01 -13.87
N GLY A 14 -42.55 -21.49 -12.65
CA GLY A 14 -41.67 -20.49 -12.10
C GLY A 14 -40.31 -21.14 -11.78
N LEU A 15 -39.25 -20.81 -12.54
CA LEU A 15 -37.88 -21.09 -12.19
C LEU A 15 -37.49 -20.19 -11.01
N VAL A 16 -37.50 -20.74 -9.80
CA VAL A 16 -36.86 -20.11 -8.65
C VAL A 16 -35.35 -20.27 -8.81
N GLY A 17 -34.70 -19.22 -9.30
CA GLY A 17 -33.26 -19.14 -9.35
C GLY A 17 -32.69 -19.08 -7.92
N LEU A 18 -32.08 -20.17 -7.46
CA LEU A 18 -31.26 -20.20 -6.25
C LEU A 18 -30.03 -19.31 -6.52
N ALA A 19 -30.08 -18.07 -6.05
CA ALA A 19 -28.89 -17.24 -5.95
C ALA A 19 -27.98 -17.87 -4.89
N THR A 20 -26.95 -18.60 -5.32
CA THR A 20 -25.87 -19.02 -4.43
C THR A 20 -25.14 -17.79 -3.96
N ALA A 21 -25.37 -17.38 -2.73
CA ALA A 21 -24.53 -16.39 -2.06
C ALA A 21 -23.10 -16.94 -2.04
N GLN A 22 -22.22 -16.35 -2.83
CA GLN A 22 -20.81 -16.71 -2.82
C GLN A 22 -20.24 -16.27 -1.47
N GLU A 23 -19.97 -17.22 -0.58
CA GLU A 23 -19.34 -16.94 0.70
C GLU A 23 -18.01 -16.22 0.45
N LYS A 24 -17.95 -14.95 0.89
CA LYS A 24 -16.75 -14.14 0.78
C LYS A 24 -15.69 -14.78 1.68
N LYS A 25 -14.66 -15.38 1.09
CA LYS A 25 -13.54 -16.00 1.83
C LYS A 25 -13.04 -15.00 2.89
N PRO A 26 -12.89 -15.41 4.16
CA PRO A 26 -12.40 -14.52 5.21
C PRO A 26 -11.08 -13.86 4.80
N ALA A 27 -10.88 -12.61 5.19
CA ALA A 27 -9.60 -11.94 4.97
C ALA A 27 -8.48 -12.75 5.67
N PRO A 28 -7.32 -12.95 5.03
CA PRO A 28 -6.23 -13.76 5.59
C PRO A 28 -5.70 -13.17 6.91
N TYR A 29 -5.81 -11.85 7.08
CA TYR A 29 -5.36 -11.10 8.26
C TYR A 29 -6.51 -10.22 8.79
N PRO A 30 -7.49 -10.79 9.53
CA PRO A 30 -8.67 -10.05 9.97
C PRO A 30 -8.38 -9.07 11.12
N ALA A 31 -7.29 -9.28 11.87
CA ALA A 31 -6.90 -8.48 13.03
C ALA A 31 -5.37 -8.38 13.13
N MET A 32 -4.91 -7.42 13.90
CA MET A 32 -3.49 -7.23 14.20
C MET A 32 -2.93 -8.43 14.98
N ALA A 33 -1.81 -8.96 14.53
CA ALA A 33 -1.01 -9.94 15.27
C ALA A 33 -0.27 -9.25 16.45
N PRO A 34 0.31 -10.00 17.39
CA PRO A 34 1.22 -9.44 18.39
C PRO A 34 2.30 -8.57 17.75
N VAL A 35 2.59 -7.41 18.35
CA VAL A 35 3.46 -6.38 17.75
C VAL A 35 4.88 -6.87 17.45
N GLU A 36 5.34 -7.85 18.22
CA GLU A 36 6.63 -8.49 18.05
C GLU A 36 6.80 -9.15 16.68
N GLN A 37 5.72 -9.65 16.08
CA GLN A 37 5.76 -10.25 14.75
C GLN A 37 6.00 -9.23 13.62
N TYR A 38 5.74 -7.95 13.88
CA TYR A 38 6.02 -6.88 12.92
C TYR A 38 7.44 -6.33 13.02
N ARG A 39 8.20 -6.71 14.05
CA ARG A 39 9.57 -6.22 14.26
C ARG A 39 10.56 -7.03 13.45
N ILE A 40 11.67 -6.39 13.12
CA ILE A 40 12.91 -7.05 12.69
C ILE A 40 13.76 -7.15 13.94
N ALA A 41 14.25 -8.35 14.24
CA ALA A 41 14.92 -8.62 15.52
C ALA A 41 16.26 -7.88 15.66
N ASP A 42 17.02 -7.80 14.58
CA ASP A 42 18.28 -7.10 14.51
C ASP A 42 18.10 -5.70 13.90
N GLU A 43 18.53 -4.67 14.61
CA GLU A 43 18.44 -3.28 14.14
C GLU A 43 19.31 -3.05 12.90
N GLN A 44 20.46 -3.71 12.79
CA GLN A 44 21.34 -3.58 11.62
C GLN A 44 20.73 -4.20 10.38
N ASP A 45 19.97 -5.31 10.53
CA ASP A 45 19.20 -5.90 9.45
C ASP A 45 18.09 -4.95 8.98
N GLU A 46 17.41 -4.26 9.90
CA GLU A 46 16.38 -3.29 9.54
C GLU A 46 16.98 -2.06 8.83
N ILE A 47 18.13 -1.55 9.31
CA ILE A 47 18.88 -0.46 8.68
C ILE A 47 19.31 -0.87 7.25
N ALA A 48 19.88 -2.06 7.09
CA ALA A 48 20.31 -2.56 5.78
C ALA A 48 19.14 -2.71 4.82
N LEU A 49 18.01 -3.26 5.31
CA LEU A 49 16.80 -3.42 4.53
C LEU A 49 16.20 -2.06 4.13
N ALA A 50 16.13 -1.08 5.04
CA ALA A 50 15.65 0.26 4.74
C ALA A 50 16.49 0.95 3.65
N ARG A 51 17.83 0.88 3.76
CA ARG A 51 18.76 1.44 2.78
C ARG A 51 18.65 0.80 1.41
N SER A 52 18.26 -0.47 1.34
CA SER A 52 18.08 -1.17 0.08
C SER A 52 16.93 -0.61 -0.78
N ALA A 53 16.11 0.29 -0.23
CA ALA A 53 15.02 0.94 -0.96
C ALA A 53 15.49 1.88 -2.08
N ALA A 54 16.67 2.48 -1.97
CA ALA A 54 17.21 3.46 -2.92
C ALA A 54 18.64 3.13 -3.33
N PRO A 55 19.15 3.66 -4.46
CA PRO A 55 20.54 3.49 -4.84
C PRO A 55 21.51 3.94 -3.74
N PRO A 56 22.70 3.32 -3.60
CA PRO A 56 23.69 3.67 -2.58
C PRO A 56 24.09 5.15 -2.60
N SER A 57 24.11 5.80 -3.76
CA SER A 57 24.38 7.24 -3.90
C SER A 57 23.37 8.13 -3.17
N ILE A 58 22.22 7.60 -2.81
CA ILE A 58 21.16 8.29 -2.06
C ILE A 58 21.08 7.72 -0.65
N SER A 59 20.95 6.41 -0.52
CA SER A 59 20.68 5.76 0.78
C SER A 59 21.85 5.77 1.74
N ALA A 60 23.08 5.96 1.27
CA ALA A 60 24.27 6.06 2.14
C ALA A 60 24.21 7.27 3.09
N ASP A 61 23.72 8.41 2.59
CA ASP A 61 23.61 9.67 3.35
C ASP A 61 22.16 9.95 3.82
N ALA A 62 21.22 9.03 3.59
CA ALA A 62 19.84 9.18 4.07
C ALA A 62 19.73 8.94 5.58
N GLU A 63 18.79 9.62 6.22
CA GLU A 63 18.33 9.25 7.55
C GLU A 63 17.67 7.89 7.49
N VAL A 64 17.90 7.05 8.51
CA VAL A 64 17.24 5.74 8.60
C VAL A 64 16.42 5.67 9.87
N LEU A 65 15.13 5.33 9.70
CA LEU A 65 14.22 5.06 10.79
C LEU A 65 14.02 3.55 10.94
N VAL A 66 13.97 3.09 12.19
CA VAL A 66 13.65 1.70 12.56
C VAL A 66 12.43 1.66 13.46
N LEU A 67 11.70 0.54 13.45
CA LEU A 67 10.49 0.39 14.23
C LEU A 67 10.80 0.07 15.70
N GLY A 68 10.69 1.09 16.56
CA GLY A 68 10.78 0.98 18.02
C GLY A 68 9.48 0.51 18.70
N LYS A 69 9.45 0.59 20.02
CA LYS A 69 8.30 0.18 20.84
C LYS A 69 7.11 1.14 20.71
N GLN A 70 7.34 2.40 20.46
CA GLN A 70 6.33 3.46 20.44
C GLN A 70 6.14 4.09 19.05
N GLY A 71 6.86 3.63 18.05
CA GLY A 71 6.85 4.19 16.69
C GLY A 71 8.22 4.07 16.06
N TYR A 72 8.37 4.68 14.90
CA TYR A 72 9.66 4.78 14.25
C TYR A 72 10.57 5.75 15.01
N GLN A 73 11.84 5.37 15.10
CA GLN A 73 12.90 6.16 15.72
C GLN A 73 14.12 6.25 14.82
N THR A 74 14.85 7.37 14.88
CA THR A 74 16.08 7.55 14.10
C THR A 74 17.17 6.64 14.62
N ALA A 75 17.59 5.67 13.80
CA ALA A 75 18.76 4.82 14.05
C ALA A 75 20.02 5.41 13.43
N VAL A 76 19.90 6.08 12.26
CA VAL A 76 21.02 6.74 11.58
C VAL A 76 20.59 8.14 11.17
N LYS A 77 21.37 9.16 11.54
CA LYS A 77 21.14 10.54 11.08
C LYS A 77 21.57 10.71 9.63
N GLY A 78 20.71 11.37 8.84
CA GLY A 78 20.98 11.68 7.43
C GLY A 78 21.64 13.02 7.21
N LYS A 79 22.10 13.26 5.96
CA LYS A 79 22.74 14.52 5.52
C LYS A 79 22.09 15.08 4.25
N ASN A 80 21.38 14.27 3.48
CA ASN A 80 20.82 14.63 2.16
C ASN A 80 19.31 14.93 2.19
N GLY A 81 18.68 14.86 3.36
CA GLY A 81 17.25 15.08 3.55
C GLY A 81 16.34 13.93 3.12
N PHE A 82 16.87 12.84 2.58
CA PHE A 82 16.12 11.62 2.36
C PHE A 82 15.93 10.86 3.67
N VAL A 83 14.79 10.16 3.80
CA VAL A 83 14.49 9.28 4.93
C VAL A 83 14.11 7.91 4.41
N CYS A 84 14.87 6.89 4.79
CA CYS A 84 14.63 5.49 4.43
C CYS A 84 14.12 4.72 5.66
N PHE A 85 13.12 3.86 5.48
CA PHE A 85 12.59 3.01 6.53
C PHE A 85 11.90 1.78 5.92
N VAL A 86 11.55 0.82 6.75
CA VAL A 86 10.80 -0.36 6.32
C VAL A 86 9.36 -0.20 6.76
N GLU A 87 8.46 0.02 5.80
CA GLU A 87 7.02 0.07 6.09
C GLU A 87 6.51 -1.28 6.59
N ARG A 88 5.47 -1.22 7.39
CA ARG A 88 4.69 -2.37 7.84
C ARG A 88 3.33 -2.37 7.16
N SER A 89 2.59 -3.43 7.28
CA SER A 89 1.34 -3.65 6.57
C SER A 89 0.30 -2.55 6.74
N TRP A 90 0.28 -1.88 7.88
CA TRP A 90 -0.62 -0.75 8.11
C TRP A 90 -0.27 0.52 7.32
N ALA A 91 0.84 0.54 6.57
CA ALA A 91 1.13 1.59 5.60
C ALA A 91 0.30 1.46 4.31
N ALA A 92 -0.19 0.26 4.01
CA ALA A 92 -1.06 0.00 2.87
C ALA A 92 -2.40 0.76 2.97
N GLY A 93 -3.14 0.81 1.87
CA GLY A 93 -4.49 1.38 1.83
C GLY A 93 -5.42 0.72 2.86
N PHE A 94 -6.39 1.47 3.36
CA PHE A 94 -7.27 0.95 4.41
C PHE A 94 -8.12 -0.24 3.97
N ASP A 95 -8.37 -0.39 2.68
CA ASP A 95 -9.14 -1.52 2.13
C ASP A 95 -8.26 -2.72 1.73
N ASP A 96 -6.94 -2.61 1.91
CA ASP A 96 -6.02 -3.68 1.58
C ASP A 96 -6.24 -4.89 2.52
N LYS A 97 -6.28 -6.09 1.93
CA LYS A 97 -6.39 -7.36 2.65
C LYS A 97 -5.13 -7.69 3.46
N GLU A 98 -4.00 -7.12 3.09
CA GLU A 98 -2.70 -7.27 3.76
C GLU A 98 -2.51 -6.30 4.93
N PHE A 99 -3.50 -5.43 5.25
CA PHE A 99 -3.39 -4.36 6.26
C PHE A 99 -2.87 -4.84 7.62
N TRP A 100 -3.14 -6.06 8.01
CA TRP A 100 -2.65 -6.67 9.25
C TRP A 100 -1.65 -7.81 9.01
N ASN A 101 -1.07 -7.95 7.80
CA ASN A 101 -0.08 -8.99 7.53
C ASN A 101 1.23 -8.72 8.31
N PRO A 102 1.59 -9.54 9.32
CA PRO A 102 2.79 -9.30 10.12
C PRO A 102 4.10 -9.56 9.39
N LYS A 103 4.05 -10.20 8.22
CA LYS A 103 5.24 -10.49 7.40
C LYS A 103 5.63 -9.33 6.49
N LEU A 104 4.70 -8.38 6.21
CA LEU A 104 4.94 -7.32 5.25
C LEU A 104 6.15 -6.47 5.65
N ARG A 105 7.07 -6.32 4.72
CA ARG A 105 8.29 -5.52 4.82
C ARG A 105 8.47 -4.78 3.51
N ALA A 106 8.16 -3.50 3.49
CA ALA A 106 8.25 -2.65 2.31
C ALA A 106 9.31 -1.56 2.51
N PRO A 107 10.57 -1.81 2.11
CA PRO A 107 11.60 -0.79 2.17
C PRO A 107 11.23 0.40 1.29
N ASN A 108 11.22 1.58 1.87
CA ASN A 108 10.83 2.82 1.23
C ASN A 108 11.80 3.95 1.60
N CYS A 109 12.14 4.82 0.65
CA CYS A 109 13.06 5.92 0.85
C CYS A 109 12.47 7.20 0.28
N PHE A 110 11.97 8.07 1.15
CA PHE A 110 11.26 9.30 0.83
C PHE A 110 12.23 10.43 0.52
N ASN A 111 11.92 11.22 -0.50
CA ASN A 111 12.66 12.43 -0.82
C ASN A 111 12.26 13.60 0.12
N PRO A 112 13.03 14.71 0.19
CA PRO A 112 12.76 15.80 1.11
C PRO A 112 11.34 16.39 1.08
N PRO A 113 10.68 16.63 -0.08
CA PRO A 113 9.27 17.02 -0.11
C PRO A 113 8.32 15.99 0.54
N ALA A 114 8.49 14.70 0.23
CA ALA A 114 7.69 13.64 0.83
C ALA A 114 7.96 13.47 2.34
N VAL A 115 9.19 13.68 2.79
CA VAL A 115 9.54 13.70 4.22
C VAL A 115 8.74 14.77 4.97
N ARG A 116 8.57 15.95 4.39
CA ARG A 116 7.82 17.04 5.04
C ARG A 116 6.32 16.82 5.05
N THR A 117 5.75 16.20 4.03
CA THR A 117 4.29 16.23 3.81
C THR A 117 3.62 14.86 3.82
N VAL A 118 4.35 13.80 3.51
CA VAL A 118 3.81 12.44 3.41
C VAL A 118 4.23 11.57 4.59
N LEU A 119 5.52 11.56 4.94
CA LEU A 119 6.05 10.74 6.04
C LEU A 119 5.31 10.95 7.37
N PRO A 120 4.89 12.16 7.78
CA PRO A 120 4.16 12.34 9.04
C PRO A 120 2.90 11.48 9.17
N GLN A 121 2.20 11.20 8.07
CA GLN A 121 1.02 10.34 8.06
C GLN A 121 1.40 8.88 8.38
N TYR A 122 2.49 8.38 7.82
CA TYR A 122 3.01 7.02 8.07
C TYR A 122 3.45 6.85 9.52
N LEU A 123 4.19 7.83 10.05
CA LEU A 123 4.64 7.81 11.44
C LEU A 123 3.45 7.83 12.39
N LYS A 124 2.49 8.73 12.14
CA LYS A 124 1.32 8.87 13.01
C LYS A 124 0.40 7.65 12.98
N ARG A 125 0.20 7.07 11.80
CA ARG A 125 -0.54 5.81 11.66
C ARG A 125 0.13 4.69 12.46
N THR A 126 1.45 4.59 12.41
CA THR A 126 2.23 3.63 13.21
C THR A 126 2.04 3.83 14.71
N GLU A 127 2.09 5.07 15.21
CA GLU A 127 1.81 5.37 16.61
C GLU A 127 0.42 4.90 17.05
N TRP A 128 -0.60 5.14 16.24
CA TRP A 128 -1.97 4.70 16.55
C TRP A 128 -2.11 3.18 16.59
N VAL A 129 -1.46 2.49 15.66
CA VAL A 129 -1.41 1.02 15.66
C VAL A 129 -0.75 0.49 16.91
N LEU A 130 0.42 1.02 17.27
CA LEU A 130 1.16 0.59 18.46
C LEU A 130 0.45 0.98 19.78
N ALA A 131 -0.41 1.98 19.76
CA ALA A 131 -1.32 2.33 20.85
C ALA A 131 -2.54 1.39 20.94
N GLY A 132 -2.64 0.36 20.08
CA GLY A 132 -3.69 -0.65 20.11
C GLY A 132 -5.01 -0.24 19.44
N LEU A 133 -5.02 0.80 18.60
CA LEU A 133 -6.22 1.21 17.89
C LEU A 133 -6.57 0.20 16.80
N GLY A 134 -7.85 -0.15 16.71
CA GLY A 134 -8.38 -0.95 15.62
C GLY A 134 -8.47 -0.15 14.31
N LYS A 135 -8.52 -0.87 13.17
CA LYS A 135 -8.54 -0.28 11.81
C LYS A 135 -9.58 0.85 11.65
N GLY A 136 -10.81 0.66 12.14
CA GLY A 136 -11.86 1.70 12.06
C GLY A 136 -11.48 2.98 12.80
N GLN A 137 -10.91 2.86 14.00
CA GLN A 137 -10.45 4.02 14.78
C GLN A 137 -9.29 4.75 14.10
N ILE A 138 -8.39 4.02 13.44
CA ILE A 138 -7.28 4.60 12.67
C ILE A 138 -7.82 5.37 11.46
N VAL A 139 -8.79 4.82 10.74
CA VAL A 139 -9.50 5.50 9.64
C VAL A 139 -10.14 6.81 10.12
N ASP A 140 -10.86 6.78 11.24
CA ASP A 140 -11.52 7.98 11.78
C ASP A 140 -10.51 9.06 12.19
N LYS A 141 -9.39 8.65 12.80
CA LYS A 141 -8.28 9.57 13.15
C LYS A 141 -7.60 10.15 11.92
N ALA A 142 -7.35 9.34 10.89
CA ALA A 142 -6.75 9.82 9.65
C ALA A 142 -7.66 10.83 8.95
N ARG A 143 -8.97 10.54 8.88
CA ARG A 143 -9.98 11.47 8.34
C ARG A 143 -10.01 12.80 9.11
N ALA A 144 -10.02 12.73 10.45
CA ALA A 144 -10.02 13.92 11.30
C ALA A 144 -8.73 14.74 11.12
N ALA A 145 -7.56 14.09 11.01
CA ALA A 145 -6.29 14.76 10.79
C ALA A 145 -6.23 15.46 9.43
N THR A 146 -6.79 14.86 8.39
CA THR A 146 -6.90 15.51 7.06
C THR A 146 -7.87 16.69 7.11
N ALA A 147 -9.03 16.53 7.72
CA ALA A 147 -10.04 17.59 7.84
C ALA A 147 -9.54 18.80 8.64
N SER A 148 -8.68 18.58 9.64
CA SER A 148 -8.05 19.64 10.45
C SER A 148 -6.76 20.20 9.82
N HIS A 149 -6.37 19.75 8.62
CA HIS A 149 -5.09 20.07 7.97
C HIS A 149 -3.84 19.69 8.77
N SER A 150 -3.96 18.82 9.78
CA SER A 150 -2.80 18.23 10.49
C SER A 150 -2.01 17.30 9.56
N PHE A 151 -2.69 16.69 8.58
CA PHE A 151 -2.08 16.07 7.41
C PHE A 151 -2.33 16.98 6.22
N GLY A 152 -1.24 17.56 5.70
CA GLY A 152 -1.28 18.41 4.50
C GLY A 152 -1.35 17.57 3.22
N ALA A 153 -1.70 18.23 2.12
CA ALA A 153 -1.52 17.64 0.79
C ALA A 153 -0.03 17.44 0.50
N PRO A 154 0.33 16.41 -0.30
CA PRO A 154 1.71 16.23 -0.74
C PRO A 154 2.25 17.47 -1.42
N GLU A 155 3.45 17.90 -1.04
CA GLU A 155 4.19 18.97 -1.71
C GLU A 155 4.55 18.54 -3.14
N ALA A 156 4.58 19.48 -4.07
CA ALA A 156 4.97 19.19 -5.46
C ALA A 156 6.35 18.54 -5.52
N GLY A 157 6.45 17.44 -6.27
CA GLY A 157 7.65 16.65 -6.38
C GLY A 157 7.84 15.63 -5.24
N SER A 158 6.84 15.41 -4.39
CA SER A 158 6.87 14.33 -3.39
C SER A 158 6.93 12.97 -4.05
N PHE A 159 7.99 12.23 -3.79
CA PHE A 159 8.15 10.85 -4.27
C PHE A 159 8.97 9.99 -3.30
N SER A 160 8.97 8.68 -3.56
CA SER A 160 9.85 7.75 -2.86
C SER A 160 10.40 6.66 -3.79
N PHE A 161 11.51 6.07 -3.37
CA PHE A 161 12.10 4.90 -4.02
C PHE A 161 11.67 3.62 -3.29
N MET A 162 11.20 2.64 -4.05
CA MET A 162 10.94 1.28 -3.59
C MET A 162 11.66 0.29 -4.50
N LEU A 163 12.99 0.29 -4.45
CA LEU A 163 13.86 -0.45 -5.37
C LEU A 163 14.54 -1.67 -4.73
N SER A 164 14.07 -2.12 -3.57
CA SER A 164 14.66 -3.26 -2.86
C SER A 164 14.25 -4.59 -3.47
N LYS A 165 15.19 -5.53 -3.63
CA LYS A 165 14.91 -6.93 -3.96
C LYS A 165 14.34 -7.73 -2.77
N HIS A 166 14.48 -7.18 -1.56
CA HIS A 166 14.21 -7.88 -0.30
C HIS A 166 12.87 -7.48 0.32
N GLY A 167 12.05 -6.71 -0.43
CA GLY A 167 10.69 -6.36 0.00
C GLY A 167 9.77 -7.57 -0.04
N TYR A 168 8.79 -7.59 0.87
CA TYR A 168 7.72 -8.57 0.92
C TYR A 168 6.39 -7.83 1.11
N LEU A 169 5.51 -7.87 0.14
CA LEU A 169 4.26 -7.08 0.14
C LEU A 169 3.00 -7.91 0.33
N SER A 170 2.98 -9.17 -0.12
CA SER A 170 1.77 -9.98 -0.09
C SER A 170 2.09 -11.47 -0.14
N ASP A 171 1.25 -12.27 0.50
CA ASP A 171 1.27 -13.74 0.37
C ASP A 171 0.79 -14.21 -1.02
N ASP A 172 0.03 -13.40 -1.74
CA ASP A 172 -0.48 -13.72 -3.07
C ASP A 172 0.43 -13.25 -4.22
N ALA A 173 1.57 -12.64 -3.90
CA ALA A 173 2.48 -12.17 -4.92
C ALA A 173 3.03 -13.35 -5.73
N ALA A 174 2.53 -13.53 -6.94
CA ALA A 174 3.08 -14.45 -7.92
C ALA A 174 4.43 -13.92 -8.45
N GLY A 175 5.45 -13.94 -7.59
CA GLY A 175 6.80 -13.49 -7.94
C GLY A 175 7.25 -12.24 -7.14
N PRO A 176 8.52 -11.83 -7.32
CA PRO A 176 9.04 -10.65 -6.64
C PRO A 176 8.29 -9.40 -7.10
N TRP A 177 8.03 -8.49 -6.16
CA TRP A 177 7.54 -7.17 -6.51
C TRP A 177 8.51 -6.48 -7.50
N ARG A 178 8.00 -5.53 -8.27
CA ARG A 178 8.84 -4.81 -9.22
C ARG A 178 9.43 -3.58 -8.57
N PRO A 179 10.70 -3.23 -8.84
CA PRO A 179 11.23 -1.97 -8.41
C PRO A 179 10.43 -0.84 -9.07
N HIS A 180 10.06 0.15 -8.27
CA HIS A 180 9.26 1.27 -8.75
C HIS A 180 9.57 2.54 -7.95
N VAL A 181 9.20 3.66 -8.53
CA VAL A 181 9.14 4.95 -7.85
C VAL A 181 7.67 5.25 -7.56
N MET A 182 7.37 5.67 -6.35
CA MET A 182 6.04 6.17 -5.99
C MET A 182 6.02 7.69 -6.02
N PHE A 183 5.01 8.27 -6.68
CA PHE A 183 4.72 9.70 -6.58
C PHE A 183 3.48 9.90 -5.72
N PHE A 184 3.54 10.91 -4.85
CA PHE A 184 2.44 11.31 -4.00
C PHE A 184 1.91 12.65 -4.51
N VAL A 185 0.65 12.64 -4.92
CA VAL A 185 -0.02 13.83 -5.44
C VAL A 185 -1.34 14.08 -4.71
N PRO A 186 -1.91 15.27 -4.75
CA PRO A 186 -3.20 15.51 -4.12
C PRO A 186 -4.25 14.50 -4.55
N HIS A 187 -5.20 14.21 -3.67
CA HIS A 187 -6.30 13.28 -3.95
C HIS A 187 -7.07 13.68 -5.24
N GLY A 188 -7.50 12.67 -5.99
CA GLY A 188 -8.30 12.87 -7.22
C GLY A 188 -7.46 13.10 -8.49
N GLN A 189 -6.15 12.86 -8.45
CA GLN A 189 -5.27 13.13 -9.58
C GLN A 189 -4.96 11.93 -10.48
N ALA A 190 -5.42 10.72 -10.16
CA ALA A 190 -5.07 9.50 -10.91
C ALA A 190 -5.37 9.62 -12.41
N ALA A 191 -6.54 10.15 -12.78
CA ALA A 191 -6.93 10.33 -14.17
C ALA A 191 -6.03 11.32 -14.94
N ALA A 192 -5.61 12.42 -14.29
CA ALA A 192 -4.72 13.41 -14.90
C ALA A 192 -3.32 12.85 -15.21
N TRP A 193 -2.92 11.78 -14.52
CA TRP A 193 -1.68 11.06 -14.75
C TRP A 193 -1.85 9.83 -15.65
N ALA A 194 -3.04 9.65 -16.25
CA ALA A 194 -3.37 8.46 -17.04
C ALA A 194 -3.14 7.15 -16.28
N ALA A 195 -3.28 7.16 -14.95
CA ALA A 195 -3.01 6.00 -14.11
C ALA A 195 -4.02 4.88 -14.39
N GLY A 196 -3.51 3.66 -14.60
CA GLY A 196 -4.33 2.48 -14.85
C GLY A 196 -4.98 2.41 -16.24
N LEU A 197 -4.70 3.35 -17.15
CA LEU A 197 -5.15 3.26 -18.54
C LEU A 197 -4.34 2.18 -19.29
N GLU A 198 -4.97 1.55 -20.26
CA GLU A 198 -4.31 0.55 -21.11
C GLU A 198 -3.06 1.14 -21.77
N GLY A 199 -1.93 0.44 -21.63
CA GLY A 199 -0.63 0.89 -22.17
C GLY A 199 0.06 1.99 -21.37
N SER A 200 -0.56 2.55 -20.33
CA SER A 200 0.11 3.52 -19.45
C SER A 200 1.17 2.85 -18.58
N PRO A 201 2.38 3.41 -18.49
CA PRO A 201 3.37 2.95 -17.52
C PRO A 201 3.05 3.41 -16.09
N VAL A 202 2.12 4.34 -15.91
CA VAL A 202 1.69 4.86 -14.61
C VAL A 202 0.60 3.97 -14.05
N LEU A 203 0.89 3.34 -12.92
CA LEU A 203 -0.06 2.53 -12.17
C LEU A 203 -0.54 3.31 -10.95
N GLY A 204 -1.68 2.94 -10.40
CA GLY A 204 -2.21 3.56 -9.18
C GLY A 204 -3.68 3.94 -9.31
N THR A 205 -4.22 4.35 -8.19
CA THR A 205 -5.60 4.82 -8.06
C THR A 205 -5.65 5.96 -7.06
N ASP A 206 -6.73 6.72 -7.09
CA ASP A 206 -7.04 7.59 -5.97
C ASP A 206 -7.29 6.73 -4.73
N GLY A 207 -6.66 7.05 -3.63
CA GLY A 207 -6.94 6.44 -2.34
C GLY A 207 -8.35 6.80 -1.84
N GLY A 208 -8.64 6.48 -0.57
CA GLY A 208 -9.84 6.99 0.10
C GLY A 208 -9.90 8.52 0.06
N PRO A 209 -11.07 9.14 0.27
CA PRO A 209 -11.27 10.59 0.06
C PRO A 209 -10.42 11.51 0.95
N PHE A 210 -9.69 10.96 1.89
CA PHE A 210 -8.75 11.65 2.80
C PHE A 210 -7.30 11.15 2.64
N GLU A 211 -7.03 10.32 1.63
CA GLU A 211 -5.69 9.82 1.32
C GLU A 211 -5.17 10.50 0.04
N PRO A 212 -3.87 10.71 -0.09
CA PRO A 212 -3.30 11.19 -1.34
C PRO A 212 -3.48 10.16 -2.46
N THR A 213 -3.45 10.60 -3.70
CA THR A 213 -3.26 9.71 -4.85
C THR A 213 -1.81 9.22 -4.83
N VAL A 214 -1.63 7.90 -4.90
CA VAL A 214 -0.31 7.27 -4.99
C VAL A 214 -0.17 6.63 -6.37
N LEU A 215 0.87 7.06 -7.08
CA LEU A 215 1.18 6.60 -8.43
C LEU A 215 2.47 5.78 -8.40
N PHE A 216 2.47 4.65 -9.08
CA PHE A 216 3.58 3.72 -9.16
C PHE A 216 4.13 3.72 -10.59
N ILE A 217 5.42 3.98 -10.73
CA ILE A 217 6.09 3.91 -12.04
C ILE A 217 7.17 2.84 -11.94
N PRO A 218 6.96 1.65 -12.54
CA PRO A 218 7.96 0.60 -12.57
C PRO A 218 9.23 1.07 -13.26
N VAL A 219 10.38 0.67 -12.72
CA VAL A 219 11.69 1.00 -13.28
C VAL A 219 12.46 -0.29 -13.62
N PRO A 220 13.40 -0.24 -14.58
CA PRO A 220 14.05 -1.45 -15.10
C PRO A 220 15.20 -1.98 -14.21
N ARG A 221 15.50 -1.32 -13.08
CA ARG A 221 16.63 -1.70 -12.22
C ARG A 221 16.28 -1.65 -10.75
N TRP A 222 16.86 -2.57 -10.00
CA TRP A 222 16.88 -2.57 -8.56
C TRP A 222 17.86 -1.51 -8.02
N SER A 223 17.82 -1.26 -6.72
CA SER A 223 18.70 -0.28 -6.05
C SER A 223 20.19 -0.57 -6.19
N ASP A 224 20.58 -1.83 -6.35
CA ASP A 224 21.95 -2.27 -6.59
C ASP A 224 22.39 -2.16 -8.06
N GLY A 225 21.55 -1.59 -8.93
CA GLY A 225 21.80 -1.41 -10.37
C GLY A 225 21.53 -2.65 -11.21
N SER A 226 21.25 -3.82 -10.62
CA SER A 226 20.95 -5.03 -11.39
C SER A 226 19.61 -4.92 -12.11
N PRO A 227 19.44 -5.56 -13.27
CA PRO A 227 18.19 -5.52 -14.02
C PRO A 227 17.03 -6.16 -13.23
N ALA A 228 15.86 -5.53 -13.29
CA ALA A 228 14.61 -6.18 -12.91
C ALA A 228 14.20 -7.13 -14.03
N THR A 229 13.94 -8.39 -13.71
CA THR A 229 13.43 -9.35 -14.71
C THR A 229 12.05 -8.90 -15.17
N PRO A 230 11.80 -8.69 -16.49
CA PRO A 230 10.44 -8.46 -16.95
C PRO A 230 9.54 -9.64 -16.59
N PRO A 231 8.22 -9.46 -16.40
CA PRO A 231 7.34 -10.60 -16.30
C PRO A 231 7.47 -11.43 -17.57
N ALA A 232 7.41 -12.74 -17.41
CA ALA A 232 7.26 -13.61 -18.58
C ALA A 232 6.06 -13.12 -19.38
N ALA A 233 6.25 -12.85 -20.68
CA ALA A 233 5.16 -12.47 -21.55
C ALA A 233 4.11 -13.56 -21.47
N SER A 234 2.90 -13.22 -21.02
CA SER A 234 1.75 -14.10 -21.14
C SER A 234 1.40 -14.21 -22.62
N HIS A 235 1.73 -15.36 -23.21
CA HIS A 235 1.27 -15.74 -24.55
C HIS A 235 -0.16 -16.22 -24.51
#